data_eccb32491d2538d62a3ed1d99004edc8
#
_entry.id   eccb32491d2538d62a3ed1d99004edc8
#
_cell.length_a   1.000
_cell.length_b   1.000
_cell.length_c   1.000
_cell.angle_alpha   90.00
_cell.angle_beta   90.00
_cell.angle_gamma   90.00
#
_symmetry.space_group_name_H-M   'P 1'
#
loop_
_entity.id
_entity.type
_entity.pdbx_description
1 polymer ?
#
loop_
_entity_poly.entity_id
_entity_poly.type
_entity_poly.pdbx_seq_one_letter_code
_entity_poly.pdbx_strand_id
1 'polypeptide(L)'
;MFRDESSKVIQKAHAQWGSSGSPTDPSGGPASASTSASAASIWTNESPGASSDSQTASSPITPREVAPTRIAKKVDMNMEQRGLQFYINRYLMNHPDSPKTRDQVAAYFSSADAAQNVMIAVGLAGMSNLLGNKDMNLVARSKYVAALKQTGQLIANNDPAGLVARIRSVVSLALFEVVQGRGPKVTVGSANTHINGAVAVLRSVLPLPQAPNRGAHGVLQLLFSMFIPYQMTDTPLPAGFFETLKFCKQLMQGVLEVCSVDLALAIARYLQLSATAEHTVLTDGRPTTDGLIQQFVVLENAFDRLEGRLLEAFPFTQNQGEYPPEAVFRGKWHKYNGVWSGRIWNHYRWARILTNQKLVKLFADCPISSNKTVPVAQRTKCYATIERLAEDILISTPSHWHHPMLDPETTRAFEPGGFGNSGAVGLPSHLWHLCTAGCAPNVPPEFWDWAYNVLQVIWRQMGMQHALALSEVMVEQRNKLTRETIQTELKIEDED
;
A
#
# COMPACT_ATOMS: atom_id res chain seq x y z
N MET A 1 13.12 -29.99 -7.50
CA MET A 1 14.16 -28.97 -7.75
C MET A 1 13.51 -27.85 -8.58
N PHE A 2 12.92 -26.85 -7.96
CA PHE A 2 12.27 -25.73 -8.66
C PHE A 2 13.31 -24.65 -8.89
N ARG A 3 13.60 -24.35 -10.17
CA ARG A 3 14.45 -23.21 -10.53
C ARG A 3 13.68 -21.93 -10.20
N ASP A 4 14.30 -21.08 -9.43
CA ASP A 4 13.82 -19.73 -9.15
C ASP A 4 13.89 -18.90 -10.44
N GLU A 5 12.74 -18.68 -11.09
CA GLU A 5 12.66 -17.89 -12.30
C GLU A 5 12.59 -16.38 -12.02
N SER A 6 12.50 -15.97 -10.75
CA SER A 6 12.45 -14.57 -10.32
C SER A 6 13.69 -13.82 -10.79
N SER A 7 14.87 -14.46 -10.77
CA SER A 7 16.13 -13.87 -11.23
C SER A 7 16.14 -13.53 -12.73
N LYS A 8 15.45 -14.33 -13.57
CA LYS A 8 15.35 -14.07 -15.02
C LYS A 8 14.41 -12.89 -15.33
N VAL A 9 13.33 -12.74 -14.55
CA VAL A 9 12.41 -11.60 -14.67
C VAL A 9 13.11 -10.32 -14.22
N ILE A 10 13.90 -10.39 -13.16
CA ILE A 10 14.72 -9.26 -12.67
C ILE A 10 15.77 -8.86 -13.71
N GLN A 11 16.49 -9.82 -14.32
CA GLN A 11 17.46 -9.54 -15.38
C GLN A 11 16.82 -8.90 -16.63
N LYS A 12 15.63 -9.38 -17.03
CA LYS A 12 14.89 -8.79 -18.16
C LYS A 12 14.40 -7.37 -17.86
N ALA A 13 13.93 -7.11 -16.66
CA ALA A 13 13.54 -5.77 -16.24
C ALA A 13 14.76 -4.82 -16.22
N HIS A 14 15.88 -5.26 -15.67
CA HIS A 14 17.12 -4.46 -15.68
C HIS A 14 17.68 -4.22 -17.08
N ALA A 15 17.59 -5.19 -18.00
CA ALA A 15 18.02 -5.02 -19.40
C ALA A 15 17.15 -4.01 -20.16
N GLN A 16 15.85 -3.96 -19.90
CA GLN A 16 14.94 -2.97 -20.50
C GLN A 16 15.11 -1.56 -19.93
N TRP A 17 15.57 -1.42 -18.69
CA TRP A 17 15.83 -0.11 -18.07
C TRP A 17 17.22 0.45 -18.41
N GLY A 18 18.17 -0.43 -18.81
CA GLY A 18 19.54 -0.04 -19.15
C GLY A 18 19.76 0.35 -20.61
N SER A 19 18.79 0.12 -21.52
CA SER A 19 18.98 0.28 -22.96
C SER A 19 18.18 1.42 -23.58
N SER A 20 17.97 2.54 -22.89
CA SER A 20 17.49 3.77 -23.54
C SER A 20 18.66 4.58 -24.14
N GLY A 21 19.24 4.03 -25.19
CA GLY A 21 20.06 4.77 -26.15
C GLY A 21 19.17 5.56 -27.13
N SER A 22 19.62 6.70 -27.53
CA SER A 22 19.08 7.79 -28.35
C SER A 22 18.02 7.45 -29.42
N PRO A 23 17.11 8.37 -29.71
CA PRO A 23 16.06 8.17 -30.73
C PRO A 23 16.65 8.47 -32.14
N THR A 24 16.49 7.53 -33.05
CA THR A 24 16.54 7.77 -34.50
C THR A 24 15.11 7.78 -35.03
N ASP A 25 14.73 8.88 -35.65
CA ASP A 25 13.50 9.05 -36.42
C ASP A 25 13.35 8.00 -37.54
N PRO A 26 12.11 7.59 -37.80
CA PRO A 26 11.65 7.71 -39.17
C PRO A 26 10.20 8.18 -39.33
N SER A 27 10.04 9.08 -40.27
CA SER A 27 8.83 9.58 -40.89
C SER A 27 8.01 8.49 -41.56
N GLY A 28 6.66 8.56 -41.43
CA GLY A 28 5.68 7.78 -42.22
C GLY A 28 4.25 7.98 -41.72
N GLY A 29 3.45 8.73 -42.43
CA GLY A 29 2.08 9.14 -42.11
C GLY A 29 1.02 8.09 -42.50
N PRO A 30 -0.26 8.45 -42.68
CA PRO A 30 -1.32 8.13 -41.73
C PRO A 30 -2.37 7.13 -42.24
N ALA A 31 -3.11 6.52 -41.31
CA ALA A 31 -4.42 5.97 -41.62
C ALA A 31 -5.36 6.10 -40.41
N SER A 32 -6.42 6.82 -40.65
CA SER A 32 -7.56 7.04 -39.76
C SER A 32 -8.43 5.81 -39.61
N ALA A 33 -8.82 5.46 -38.40
CA ALA A 33 -10.06 4.79 -38.09
C ALA A 33 -10.53 5.13 -36.68
N SER A 34 -11.65 5.83 -36.64
CA SER A 34 -12.39 6.20 -35.46
C SER A 34 -13.16 5.01 -34.88
N THR A 35 -12.94 4.64 -33.64
CA THR A 35 -13.93 3.98 -32.82
C THR A 35 -13.78 4.42 -31.37
N SER A 36 -14.80 5.13 -30.90
CA SER A 36 -14.93 5.61 -29.53
C SER A 36 -15.17 4.46 -28.57
N ALA A 37 -14.20 4.13 -27.75
CA ALA A 37 -14.40 3.30 -26.57
C ALA A 37 -14.03 4.11 -25.32
N SER A 38 -15.04 4.41 -24.52
CA SER A 38 -14.97 5.09 -23.24
C SER A 38 -14.03 4.35 -22.30
N ALA A 39 -12.87 4.90 -22.02
CA ALA A 39 -11.95 4.40 -21.01
C ALA A 39 -12.48 4.78 -19.61
N ALA A 40 -13.18 3.84 -19.00
CA ALA A 40 -13.59 3.96 -17.60
C ALA A 40 -12.36 4.03 -16.66
N SER A 41 -12.48 4.84 -15.65
CA SER A 41 -11.42 5.11 -14.66
C SER A 41 -10.83 3.84 -14.05
N ILE A 42 -9.52 3.76 -14.00
CA ILE A 42 -8.79 2.63 -13.40
C ILE A 42 -9.10 2.49 -11.89
N TRP A 43 -9.57 3.56 -11.26
CA TRP A 43 -9.72 3.65 -9.80
C TRP A 43 -11.01 4.31 -9.31
N THR A 44 -11.93 4.70 -10.18
CA THR A 44 -13.22 5.28 -9.77
C THR A 44 -14.36 4.61 -10.53
N ASN A 45 -15.23 3.91 -9.82
CA ASN A 45 -16.53 3.49 -10.35
C ASN A 45 -17.52 4.63 -10.13
N GLU A 46 -17.97 5.26 -11.19
CA GLU A 46 -19.17 6.09 -11.16
C GLU A 46 -20.38 5.20 -11.47
N SER A 47 -21.33 5.13 -10.56
CA SER A 47 -22.64 4.52 -10.80
C SER A 47 -23.65 5.60 -11.16
N PRO A 48 -24.49 5.35 -12.17
CA PRO A 48 -25.57 6.28 -12.49
C PRO A 48 -26.67 6.22 -11.42
N GLY A 49 -27.15 7.38 -11.00
CA GLY A 49 -28.26 7.52 -10.07
C GLY A 49 -29.56 6.94 -10.63
N ALA A 50 -30.22 6.14 -9.83
CA ALA A 50 -31.59 5.70 -10.08
C ALA A 50 -32.55 6.71 -9.42
N SER A 51 -33.35 7.37 -10.24
CA SER A 51 -34.51 8.13 -9.79
C SER A 51 -35.64 7.17 -9.40
N SER A 52 -36.13 7.38 -8.20
CA SER A 52 -37.36 6.76 -7.68
C SER A 52 -38.59 7.47 -8.22
N ASP A 53 -39.55 6.71 -8.71
CA ASP A 53 -40.96 7.12 -8.65
C ASP A 53 -41.82 5.97 -8.15
N SER A 54 -42.50 6.26 -7.08
CA SER A 54 -43.47 5.43 -6.37
C SER A 54 -44.84 5.51 -7.04
N GLN A 55 -45.53 4.39 -7.14
CA GLN A 55 -46.98 4.40 -6.94
C GLN A 55 -47.52 3.05 -6.45
N THR A 56 -48.26 3.17 -5.39
CA THR A 56 -49.02 2.18 -4.63
C THR A 56 -50.21 1.62 -5.42
N ALA A 57 -50.45 0.30 -5.36
CA ALA A 57 -51.76 -0.30 -5.47
C ALA A 57 -51.86 -1.56 -4.62
N SER A 58 -52.73 -1.52 -3.64
CA SER A 58 -53.09 -2.59 -2.74
C SER A 58 -54.13 -3.53 -3.42
N SER A 59 -53.92 -4.84 -3.36
CA SER A 59 -54.94 -5.85 -3.60
C SER A 59 -54.81 -7.03 -2.64
N PRO A 60 -55.91 -7.72 -2.28
CA PRO A 60 -56.02 -8.52 -1.06
C PRO A 60 -55.36 -9.90 -1.17
N ILE A 61 -54.81 -10.34 -0.07
CA ILE A 61 -54.05 -11.58 0.11
C ILE A 61 -55.01 -12.72 0.30
N THR A 62 -55.01 -13.67 -0.61
CA THR A 62 -55.52 -15.05 -0.42
C THR A 62 -54.39 -15.92 0.13
N PRO A 63 -54.67 -16.83 1.10
CA PRO A 63 -53.62 -17.70 1.64
C PRO A 63 -53.19 -18.72 0.59
N ARG A 64 -51.94 -18.61 0.17
CA ARG A 64 -51.31 -19.57 -0.73
C ARG A 64 -50.68 -20.70 0.11
N GLU A 65 -51.10 -21.92 -0.12
CA GLU A 65 -50.49 -23.13 0.43
C GLU A 65 -48.94 -23.07 0.23
N VAL A 66 -48.24 -23.20 1.35
CA VAL A 66 -46.77 -23.24 1.35
C VAL A 66 -46.35 -24.62 0.83
N ALA A 67 -45.93 -24.69 -0.41
CA ALA A 67 -45.25 -25.87 -0.94
C ALA A 67 -44.00 -26.18 -0.11
N PRO A 68 -43.69 -27.46 0.18
CA PRO A 68 -42.52 -27.80 1.00
C PRO A 68 -41.24 -27.25 0.39
N THR A 69 -40.55 -26.42 1.18
CA THR A 69 -39.29 -25.82 0.82
C THR A 69 -38.33 -26.95 0.43
N ARG A 70 -38.01 -27.07 -0.84
CA ARG A 70 -36.92 -27.94 -1.33
C ARG A 70 -35.68 -27.54 -0.55
N ILE A 71 -35.17 -28.40 0.34
CA ILE A 71 -33.87 -28.25 0.95
C ILE A 71 -32.87 -28.09 -0.20
N ALA A 72 -32.39 -26.88 -0.36
CA ALA A 72 -31.37 -26.59 -1.36
C ALA A 72 -30.18 -27.49 -1.05
N LYS A 73 -29.89 -28.45 -1.93
CA LYS A 73 -28.74 -29.33 -1.83
C LYS A 73 -27.53 -28.43 -1.65
N LYS A 74 -26.83 -28.55 -0.52
CA LYS A 74 -25.63 -27.75 -0.24
C LYS A 74 -24.66 -27.98 -1.40
N VAL A 75 -24.49 -26.98 -2.24
CA VAL A 75 -23.56 -27.07 -3.39
C VAL A 75 -22.17 -27.12 -2.79
N ASP A 76 -21.51 -28.26 -2.91
CA ASP A 76 -20.14 -28.43 -2.47
C ASP A 76 -19.24 -27.64 -3.44
N MET A 77 -18.78 -26.48 -2.95
CA MET A 77 -17.87 -25.64 -3.74
C MET A 77 -16.51 -26.33 -3.88
N ASN A 78 -15.99 -26.35 -5.09
CA ASN A 78 -14.63 -26.84 -5.34
C ASN A 78 -13.59 -25.88 -4.69
N MET A 79 -12.35 -26.33 -4.60
CA MET A 79 -11.28 -25.60 -3.95
C MET A 79 -11.04 -24.20 -4.57
N GLU A 80 -11.11 -24.08 -5.90
CA GLU A 80 -10.92 -22.82 -6.62
C GLU A 80 -12.05 -21.82 -6.31
N GLN A 81 -13.28 -22.29 -6.27
CA GLN A 81 -14.43 -21.46 -5.90
C GLN A 81 -14.34 -20.97 -4.46
N ARG A 82 -13.86 -21.81 -3.52
CA ARG A 82 -13.60 -21.40 -2.13
C ARG A 82 -12.52 -20.33 -2.08
N GLY A 83 -11.43 -20.51 -2.82
CA GLY A 83 -10.35 -19.52 -2.91
C GLY A 83 -10.84 -18.18 -3.43
N LEU A 84 -11.61 -18.21 -4.51
CA LEU A 84 -12.19 -17.02 -5.09
C LEU A 84 -13.16 -16.31 -4.15
N GLN A 85 -14.03 -17.05 -3.46
CA GLN A 85 -14.94 -16.50 -2.47
C GLN A 85 -14.18 -15.87 -1.29
N PHE A 86 -13.12 -16.55 -0.82
CA PHE A 86 -12.27 -16.00 0.23
C PHE A 86 -11.61 -14.69 -0.20
N TYR A 87 -11.07 -14.64 -1.45
CA TYR A 87 -10.52 -13.41 -2.01
C TYR A 87 -11.54 -12.28 -2.00
N ILE A 88 -12.74 -12.53 -2.52
CA ILE A 88 -13.80 -11.52 -2.59
C ILE A 88 -14.17 -11.02 -1.18
N ASN A 89 -14.33 -11.93 -0.25
CA ASN A 89 -14.78 -11.58 1.10
C ASN A 89 -13.69 -10.86 1.93
N ARG A 90 -12.42 -11.22 1.77
CA ARG A 90 -11.35 -10.76 2.65
C ARG A 90 -10.48 -9.66 2.04
N TYR A 91 -10.28 -9.66 0.72
CA TYR A 91 -9.33 -8.74 0.09
C TYR A 91 -10.02 -7.68 -0.78
N LEU A 92 -11.23 -7.95 -1.24
CA LEU A 92 -11.88 -7.08 -2.21
C LEU A 92 -12.86 -6.10 -1.58
N MET A 93 -13.51 -6.47 -0.49
CA MET A 93 -14.61 -5.72 0.09
C MET A 93 -14.27 -5.21 1.48
N ASN A 94 -14.96 -4.14 1.89
CA ASN A 94 -14.67 -3.40 3.11
C ASN A 94 -14.82 -4.22 4.38
N HIS A 95 -15.83 -5.06 4.43
CA HIS A 95 -16.09 -5.89 5.59
C HIS A 95 -16.27 -7.35 5.15
N PRO A 96 -15.59 -8.32 5.81
CA PRO A 96 -15.63 -9.73 5.41
C PRO A 96 -17.04 -10.32 5.38
N ASP A 97 -17.89 -9.90 6.29
CA ASP A 97 -19.23 -10.44 6.47
C ASP A 97 -20.33 -9.60 5.78
N SER A 98 -19.97 -8.49 5.13
CA SER A 98 -20.92 -7.69 4.37
C SER A 98 -21.44 -8.46 3.15
N PRO A 99 -22.75 -8.47 2.88
CA PRO A 99 -23.31 -9.09 1.67
C PRO A 99 -22.75 -8.41 0.44
N LYS A 100 -22.39 -9.23 -0.57
CA LYS A 100 -21.85 -8.76 -1.85
C LYS A 100 -22.96 -8.86 -2.89
N THR A 101 -23.26 -7.76 -3.55
CA THR A 101 -24.19 -7.80 -4.68
C THR A 101 -23.54 -8.46 -5.88
N ARG A 102 -24.37 -9.08 -6.77
CA ARG A 102 -23.90 -9.70 -7.99
C ARG A 102 -23.13 -8.71 -8.87
N ASP A 103 -23.59 -7.46 -8.92
CA ASP A 103 -22.99 -6.43 -9.76
C ASP A 103 -21.64 -5.97 -9.21
N GLN A 104 -21.50 -5.84 -7.87
CA GLN A 104 -20.22 -5.57 -7.23
C GLN A 104 -19.19 -6.66 -7.55
N VAL A 105 -19.61 -7.92 -7.55
CA VAL A 105 -18.76 -9.05 -7.90
C VAL A 105 -18.46 -9.06 -9.40
N ALA A 106 -19.48 -8.87 -10.26
CA ALA A 106 -19.35 -8.88 -11.72
C ALA A 106 -18.38 -7.81 -12.23
N ALA A 107 -18.37 -6.62 -11.63
CA ALA A 107 -17.45 -5.54 -11.99
C ALA A 107 -15.95 -5.95 -11.89
N TYR A 108 -15.62 -6.89 -11.01
CA TYR A 108 -14.27 -7.43 -10.89
C TYR A 108 -14.00 -8.63 -11.80
N PHE A 109 -15.06 -9.32 -12.27
CA PHE A 109 -14.97 -10.50 -13.10
C PHE A 109 -15.09 -10.23 -14.60
N SER A 110 -15.46 -9.05 -15.02
CA SER A 110 -15.48 -8.66 -16.43
C SER A 110 -14.08 -8.55 -17.06
N SER A 111 -13.03 -8.86 -16.29
CA SER A 111 -11.65 -8.82 -16.73
C SER A 111 -11.14 -10.21 -17.10
N ALA A 112 -10.15 -10.26 -17.99
CA ALA A 112 -9.52 -11.44 -18.55
C ALA A 112 -9.20 -12.56 -17.54
N ASP A 113 -9.15 -13.81 -17.99
CA ASP A 113 -8.86 -15.03 -17.23
C ASP A 113 -7.61 -14.94 -16.32
N ALA A 114 -6.61 -14.12 -16.69
CA ALA A 114 -5.42 -13.86 -15.88
C ALA A 114 -5.76 -13.28 -14.51
N ALA A 115 -6.71 -12.34 -14.44
CA ALA A 115 -7.12 -11.74 -13.18
C ALA A 115 -7.85 -12.77 -12.29
N GLN A 116 -8.68 -13.64 -12.86
CA GLN A 116 -9.37 -14.69 -12.13
C GLN A 116 -8.39 -15.68 -11.49
N ASN A 117 -7.39 -16.15 -12.24
CA ASN A 117 -6.40 -17.07 -11.72
C ASN A 117 -5.58 -16.46 -10.57
N VAL A 118 -5.23 -15.17 -10.65
CA VAL A 118 -4.52 -14.53 -9.55
C VAL A 118 -5.40 -14.32 -8.32
N MET A 119 -6.68 -14.00 -8.50
CA MET A 119 -7.64 -13.88 -7.38
C MET A 119 -7.80 -15.23 -6.64
N ILE A 120 -7.95 -16.32 -7.40
CA ILE A 120 -8.00 -17.68 -6.84
C ILE A 120 -6.70 -17.99 -6.11
N ALA A 121 -5.54 -17.67 -6.71
CA ALA A 121 -4.24 -17.89 -6.09
C ALA A 121 -4.09 -17.16 -4.75
N VAL A 122 -4.43 -15.88 -4.70
CA VAL A 122 -4.38 -15.05 -3.48
C VAL A 122 -5.33 -15.62 -2.41
N GLY A 123 -6.57 -15.92 -2.78
CA GLY A 123 -7.55 -16.46 -1.84
C GLY A 123 -7.15 -17.82 -1.27
N LEU A 124 -6.65 -18.73 -2.11
CA LEU A 124 -6.14 -20.04 -1.67
C LEU A 124 -4.88 -19.90 -0.81
N ALA A 125 -3.98 -18.97 -1.13
CA ALA A 125 -2.81 -18.70 -0.31
C ALA A 125 -3.21 -18.24 1.10
N GLY A 126 -4.14 -17.27 1.22
CA GLY A 126 -4.66 -16.82 2.51
C GLY A 126 -5.34 -17.94 3.29
N MET A 127 -6.20 -18.72 2.66
CA MET A 127 -6.84 -19.89 3.29
C MET A 127 -5.81 -20.93 3.72
N SER A 128 -4.85 -21.23 2.86
CA SER A 128 -3.77 -22.19 3.16
C SER A 128 -2.97 -21.77 4.39
N ASN A 129 -2.65 -20.48 4.49
CA ASN A 129 -1.93 -19.94 5.63
C ASN A 129 -2.73 -20.08 6.94
N LEU A 130 -4.04 -19.81 6.90
CA LEU A 130 -4.92 -19.95 8.07
C LEU A 130 -5.13 -21.39 8.51
N LEU A 131 -5.26 -22.30 7.55
CA LEU A 131 -5.63 -23.69 7.82
C LEU A 131 -4.40 -24.63 7.91
N GLY A 132 -3.20 -24.14 7.59
CA GLY A 132 -2.00 -24.96 7.50
C GLY A 132 -2.07 -26.00 6.37
N ASN A 133 -2.93 -25.79 5.36
CA ASN A 133 -3.22 -26.80 4.33
C ASN A 133 -2.25 -26.70 3.14
N LYS A 134 -1.34 -27.67 3.05
CA LYS A 134 -0.30 -27.72 2.01
C LYS A 134 -0.85 -27.93 0.60
N ASP A 135 -1.94 -28.67 0.44
CA ASP A 135 -2.53 -28.93 -0.87
C ASP A 135 -3.16 -27.64 -1.45
N MET A 136 -3.84 -26.87 -0.61
CA MET A 136 -4.30 -25.54 -1.02
C MET A 136 -3.15 -24.64 -1.44
N ASN A 137 -2.01 -24.71 -0.76
CA ASN A 137 -0.82 -23.95 -1.12
C ASN A 137 -0.26 -24.35 -2.48
N LEU A 138 -0.22 -25.65 -2.78
CA LEU A 138 0.22 -26.16 -4.08
C LEU A 138 -0.69 -25.67 -5.21
N VAL A 139 -2.01 -25.74 -5.01
CA VAL A 139 -2.98 -25.21 -6.00
C VAL A 139 -2.84 -23.69 -6.15
N ALA A 140 -2.68 -22.94 -5.05
CA ALA A 140 -2.45 -21.50 -5.08
C ALA A 140 -1.23 -21.14 -5.94
N ARG A 141 -0.11 -21.83 -5.74
CA ARG A 141 1.11 -21.63 -6.54
C ARG A 141 0.94 -22.01 -8.01
N SER A 142 0.22 -23.09 -8.30
CA SER A 142 -0.10 -23.49 -9.68
C SER A 142 -0.91 -22.39 -10.39
N LYS A 143 -1.94 -21.84 -9.72
CA LYS A 143 -2.75 -20.73 -10.23
C LYS A 143 -1.95 -19.45 -10.41
N TYR A 144 -1.03 -19.16 -9.49
CA TYR A 144 -0.11 -18.03 -9.60
C TYR A 144 0.80 -18.15 -10.83
N VAL A 145 1.39 -19.32 -11.08
CA VAL A 145 2.22 -19.57 -12.26
C VAL A 145 1.40 -19.43 -13.56
N ALA A 146 0.16 -19.95 -13.58
CA ALA A 146 -0.77 -19.76 -14.71
C ALA A 146 -1.07 -18.27 -14.95
N ALA A 147 -1.34 -17.51 -13.88
CA ALA A 147 -1.60 -16.08 -13.95
C ALA A 147 -0.36 -15.31 -14.45
N LEU A 148 0.84 -15.65 -14.00
CA LEU A 148 2.09 -15.06 -14.50
C LEU A 148 2.25 -15.24 -16.01
N LYS A 149 2.01 -16.46 -16.52
CA LYS A 149 2.08 -16.76 -17.95
C LYS A 149 1.05 -15.96 -18.74
N GLN A 150 -0.19 -15.95 -18.28
CA GLN A 150 -1.28 -15.19 -18.92
C GLN A 150 -1.03 -13.68 -18.89
N THR A 151 -0.57 -13.14 -17.78
CA THR A 151 -0.19 -11.72 -17.67
C THR A 151 0.94 -11.37 -18.63
N GLY A 152 1.95 -12.24 -18.75
CA GLY A 152 3.03 -12.08 -19.74
C GLY A 152 2.51 -12.04 -21.18
N GLN A 153 1.55 -12.90 -21.54
CA GLN A 153 0.89 -12.90 -22.84
C GLN A 153 0.09 -11.60 -23.08
N LEU A 154 -0.68 -11.15 -22.07
CA LEU A 154 -1.42 -9.88 -22.15
C LEU A 154 -0.47 -8.67 -22.36
N ILE A 155 0.70 -8.67 -21.73
CA ILE A 155 1.70 -7.62 -21.91
C ILE A 155 2.30 -7.68 -23.32
N ALA A 156 2.61 -8.87 -23.82
CA ALA A 156 3.20 -9.07 -25.14
C ALA A 156 2.26 -8.63 -26.28
N ASN A 157 0.96 -8.83 -26.13
CA ASN A 157 -0.04 -8.47 -27.13
C ASN A 157 -0.25 -6.95 -27.28
N ASN A 158 0.20 -6.17 -26.31
CA ASN A 158 0.21 -4.70 -26.30
C ASN A 158 -1.06 -3.99 -26.78
N ASP A 159 -2.24 -4.62 -26.60
CA ASP A 159 -3.52 -4.03 -26.96
C ASP A 159 -3.85 -2.82 -26.04
N PRO A 160 -4.04 -1.60 -26.57
CA PRO A 160 -4.38 -0.44 -25.79
C PRO A 160 -5.66 -0.61 -24.95
N ALA A 161 -6.66 -1.31 -25.47
CA ALA A 161 -7.90 -1.59 -24.76
C ALA A 161 -7.70 -2.48 -23.53
N GLY A 162 -6.69 -3.34 -23.53
CA GLY A 162 -6.32 -4.23 -22.44
C GLY A 162 -5.44 -3.61 -21.34
N LEU A 163 -5.09 -2.32 -21.42
CA LEU A 163 -4.14 -1.69 -20.48
C LEU A 163 -4.56 -1.84 -19.00
N VAL A 164 -5.84 -1.58 -18.70
CA VAL A 164 -6.38 -1.68 -17.33
C VAL A 164 -6.27 -3.11 -16.80
N ALA A 165 -6.63 -4.09 -17.63
CA ALA A 165 -6.55 -5.50 -17.26
C ALA A 165 -5.09 -5.92 -17.01
N ARG A 166 -4.15 -5.47 -17.83
CA ARG A 166 -2.70 -5.71 -17.65
C ARG A 166 -2.19 -5.17 -16.32
N ILE A 167 -2.44 -3.89 -16.03
CA ILE A 167 -2.00 -3.26 -14.79
C ILE A 167 -2.64 -3.95 -13.58
N ARG A 168 -3.95 -4.22 -13.63
CA ARG A 168 -4.66 -4.92 -12.55
C ARG A 168 -4.08 -6.31 -12.29
N SER A 169 -3.81 -7.08 -13.33
CA SER A 169 -3.20 -8.42 -13.21
C SER A 169 -1.84 -8.34 -12.54
N VAL A 170 -0.97 -7.42 -12.98
CA VAL A 170 0.39 -7.26 -12.40
C VAL A 170 0.34 -6.82 -10.93
N VAL A 171 -0.53 -5.87 -10.59
CA VAL A 171 -0.70 -5.43 -9.18
C VAL A 171 -1.26 -6.55 -8.30
N SER A 172 -2.16 -7.38 -8.85
CA SER A 172 -2.69 -8.54 -8.11
C SER A 172 -1.64 -9.64 -7.87
N LEU A 173 -0.65 -9.78 -8.78
CA LEU A 173 0.51 -10.65 -8.54
C LEU A 173 1.35 -10.15 -7.36
N ALA A 174 1.53 -8.84 -7.22
CA ALA A 174 2.20 -8.27 -6.04
C ALA A 174 1.44 -8.58 -4.73
N LEU A 175 0.11 -8.56 -4.76
CA LEU A 175 -0.71 -8.95 -3.60
C LEU A 175 -0.51 -10.42 -3.23
N PHE A 176 -0.37 -11.32 -4.20
CA PHE A 176 -0.06 -12.73 -3.93
C PHE A 176 1.24 -12.88 -3.13
N GLU A 177 2.30 -12.15 -3.50
CA GLU A 177 3.57 -12.18 -2.76
C GLU A 177 3.39 -11.73 -1.30
N VAL A 178 2.60 -10.67 -1.07
CA VAL A 178 2.30 -10.15 0.28
C VAL A 178 1.52 -11.15 1.12
N VAL A 179 0.55 -11.84 0.52
CA VAL A 179 -0.27 -12.85 1.21
C VAL A 179 0.49 -14.13 1.45
N GLN A 180 1.22 -14.62 0.44
CA GLN A 180 2.01 -15.85 0.54
C GLN A 180 3.16 -15.72 1.53
N GLY A 181 3.86 -14.58 1.53
CA GLY A 181 4.97 -14.22 2.40
C GLY A 181 6.15 -15.20 2.41
N ARG A 182 7.37 -14.68 2.47
CA ARG A 182 8.61 -15.46 2.64
C ARG A 182 9.58 -14.76 3.60
N GLY A 183 9.01 -14.02 4.55
CA GLY A 183 9.74 -13.09 5.39
C GLY A 183 9.68 -11.65 4.84
N PRO A 184 9.90 -10.63 5.70
CA PRO A 184 9.55 -9.25 5.38
C PRO A 184 10.27 -8.71 4.13
N LYS A 185 11.60 -8.79 4.09
CA LYS A 185 12.43 -8.24 2.99
C LYS A 185 12.19 -8.96 1.66
N VAL A 186 12.12 -10.30 1.67
CA VAL A 186 11.91 -11.09 0.44
C VAL A 186 10.52 -10.82 -0.14
N THR A 187 9.50 -10.77 0.72
CA THR A 187 8.12 -10.49 0.32
C THR A 187 7.99 -9.15 -0.38
N VAL A 188 8.54 -8.08 0.22
CA VAL A 188 8.43 -6.75 -0.38
C VAL A 188 9.30 -6.61 -1.63
N GLY A 189 10.44 -7.27 -1.71
CA GLY A 189 11.29 -7.32 -2.90
C GLY A 189 10.58 -7.98 -4.08
N SER A 190 9.94 -9.14 -3.86
CA SER A 190 9.14 -9.83 -4.88
C SER A 190 7.94 -9.00 -5.32
N ALA A 191 7.19 -8.44 -4.39
CA ALA A 191 6.05 -7.57 -4.70
C ALA A 191 6.49 -6.33 -5.50
N ASN A 192 7.63 -5.71 -5.13
CA ASN A 192 8.19 -4.55 -5.82
C ASN A 192 8.57 -4.86 -7.28
N THR A 193 9.03 -6.07 -7.58
CA THR A 193 9.32 -6.49 -8.95
C THR A 193 8.08 -6.40 -9.84
N HIS A 194 6.91 -6.84 -9.34
CA HIS A 194 5.66 -6.71 -10.08
C HIS A 194 5.23 -5.24 -10.23
N ILE A 195 5.35 -4.44 -9.17
CA ILE A 195 4.99 -3.01 -9.24
C ILE A 195 5.90 -2.26 -10.23
N ASN A 196 7.20 -2.55 -10.25
CA ASN A 196 8.12 -2.02 -11.26
C ASN A 196 7.69 -2.40 -12.69
N GLY A 197 7.26 -3.64 -12.90
CA GLY A 197 6.70 -4.09 -14.17
C GLY A 197 5.45 -3.31 -14.56
N ALA A 198 4.53 -3.06 -13.62
CA ALA A 198 3.34 -2.25 -13.86
C ALA A 198 3.69 -0.80 -14.24
N VAL A 199 4.67 -0.19 -13.55
CA VAL A 199 5.18 1.16 -13.89
C VAL A 199 5.76 1.18 -15.31
N ALA A 200 6.56 0.19 -15.69
CA ALA A 200 7.15 0.10 -17.02
C ALA A 200 6.06 -0.01 -18.10
N VAL A 201 5.07 -0.88 -17.91
CA VAL A 201 3.92 -1.04 -18.83
C VAL A 201 3.15 0.27 -18.96
N LEU A 202 2.86 0.95 -17.86
CA LEU A 202 2.08 2.19 -17.91
C LEU A 202 2.88 3.32 -18.56
N ARG A 203 4.17 3.45 -18.25
CA ARG A 203 5.05 4.45 -18.86
C ARG A 203 5.19 4.30 -20.39
N SER A 204 5.20 3.08 -20.90
CA SER A 204 5.36 2.82 -22.35
C SER A 204 4.19 3.35 -23.20
N VAL A 205 3.05 3.64 -22.57
CA VAL A 205 1.85 4.15 -23.25
C VAL A 205 1.51 5.60 -22.91
N LEU A 206 2.35 6.26 -22.11
CA LEU A 206 2.14 7.67 -21.76
C LEU A 206 2.75 8.63 -22.80
N PRO A 207 2.17 9.84 -22.99
CA PRO A 207 0.89 10.28 -22.41
C PRO A 207 -0.29 9.56 -23.08
N LEU A 208 -1.34 9.23 -22.29
CA LEU A 208 -2.57 8.67 -22.85
C LEU A 208 -3.27 9.75 -23.70
N PRO A 209 -3.55 9.50 -25.00
CA PRO A 209 -4.05 10.53 -25.91
C PRO A 209 -5.33 11.23 -25.44
N GLN A 210 -6.22 10.47 -24.77
CA GLN A 210 -7.53 10.97 -24.32
C GLN A 210 -7.56 11.39 -22.85
N ALA A 211 -6.55 11.05 -22.05
CA ALA A 211 -6.54 11.31 -20.62
C ALA A 211 -5.10 11.32 -20.04
N PRO A 212 -4.24 12.27 -20.44
CA PRO A 212 -2.84 12.29 -20.00
C PRO A 212 -2.70 12.32 -18.47
N ASN A 213 -3.55 13.08 -17.78
CA ASN A 213 -3.54 13.18 -16.32
C ASN A 213 -3.86 11.85 -15.64
N ARG A 214 -4.79 11.05 -16.16
CA ARG A 214 -5.16 9.75 -15.58
C ARG A 214 -4.01 8.76 -15.63
N GLY A 215 -3.28 8.73 -16.73
CA GLY A 215 -2.10 7.88 -16.88
C GLY A 215 -1.00 8.26 -15.89
N ALA A 216 -0.68 9.55 -15.78
CA ALA A 216 0.30 10.07 -14.83
C ALA A 216 -0.12 9.80 -13.37
N HIS A 217 -1.40 9.94 -13.04
CA HIS A 217 -1.94 9.58 -11.73
C HIS A 217 -1.75 8.08 -11.43
N GLY A 218 -2.01 7.20 -12.39
CA GLY A 218 -1.77 5.76 -12.27
C GLY A 218 -0.29 5.44 -12.01
N VAL A 219 0.65 6.08 -12.73
CA VAL A 219 2.09 5.95 -12.45
C VAL A 219 2.40 6.40 -11.02
N LEU A 220 1.90 7.55 -10.61
CA LEU A 220 2.15 8.07 -9.27
C LEU A 220 1.65 7.12 -8.18
N GLN A 221 0.46 6.54 -8.33
CA GLN A 221 -0.08 5.55 -7.41
C GLN A 221 0.81 4.31 -7.28
N LEU A 222 1.39 3.85 -8.40
CA LEU A 222 2.34 2.73 -8.40
C LEU A 222 3.66 3.12 -7.73
N LEU A 223 4.19 4.32 -7.99
CA LEU A 223 5.42 4.81 -7.37
C LEU A 223 5.28 4.91 -5.85
N PHE A 224 4.12 5.33 -5.33
CA PHE A 224 3.86 5.29 -3.89
C PHE A 224 3.90 3.87 -3.30
N SER A 225 3.55 2.84 -4.08
CA SER A 225 3.68 1.44 -3.64
C SER A 225 5.12 0.96 -3.56
N MET A 226 6.06 1.66 -4.19
CA MET A 226 7.47 1.27 -4.26
C MET A 226 8.32 1.85 -3.11
N PHE A 227 7.90 2.94 -2.47
CA PHE A 227 8.71 3.61 -1.44
C PHE A 227 9.04 2.71 -0.26
N ILE A 228 8.05 1.99 0.27
CA ILE A 228 8.23 1.06 1.38
C ILE A 228 9.20 -0.07 1.01
N PRO A 229 9.03 -0.78 -0.12
CA PRO A 229 10.01 -1.76 -0.59
C PRO A 229 11.44 -1.23 -0.67
N TYR A 230 11.66 -0.05 -1.22
CA TYR A 230 13.00 0.53 -1.30
C TYR A 230 13.59 0.83 0.08
N GLN A 231 12.78 1.34 1.01
CA GLN A 231 13.21 1.57 2.38
C GLN A 231 13.56 0.26 3.10
N MET A 232 12.77 -0.81 2.93
CA MET A 232 12.99 -2.07 3.63
C MET A 232 14.17 -2.88 3.12
N THR A 233 14.43 -2.79 1.83
CA THR A 233 15.50 -3.57 1.19
C THR A 233 16.81 -2.81 1.11
N ASP A 234 16.85 -1.56 1.58
CA ASP A 234 17.99 -0.64 1.46
C ASP A 234 18.47 -0.52 0.00
N THR A 235 17.55 -0.70 -0.95
CA THR A 235 17.86 -0.67 -2.38
C THR A 235 17.78 0.77 -2.87
N PRO A 236 18.77 1.27 -3.61
CA PRO A 236 18.72 2.61 -4.17
C PRO A 236 17.56 2.74 -5.17
N LEU A 237 16.99 3.94 -5.23
CA LEU A 237 15.97 4.26 -6.22
C LEU A 237 16.53 4.03 -7.64
N PRO A 238 15.74 3.46 -8.56
CA PRO A 238 16.20 3.18 -9.92
C PRO A 238 16.56 4.47 -10.66
N ALA A 239 17.51 4.36 -11.58
CA ALA A 239 17.84 5.45 -12.49
C ALA A 239 16.56 5.93 -13.20
N GLY A 240 16.40 7.24 -13.35
CA GLY A 240 15.21 7.83 -13.97
C GLY A 240 13.98 7.94 -13.07
N PHE A 241 14.07 7.60 -11.76
CA PHE A 241 12.95 7.72 -10.85
C PHE A 241 12.49 9.18 -10.69
N PHE A 242 13.42 10.09 -10.46
CA PHE A 242 13.13 11.52 -10.34
C PHE A 242 12.62 12.12 -11.65
N GLU A 243 13.15 11.69 -12.80
CA GLU A 243 12.68 12.08 -14.12
C GLU A 243 11.23 11.63 -14.34
N THR A 244 10.88 10.44 -13.88
CA THR A 244 9.49 9.94 -13.92
C THR A 244 8.56 10.81 -13.09
N LEU A 245 8.96 11.20 -11.87
CA LEU A 245 8.18 12.11 -11.04
C LEU A 245 8.03 13.49 -11.66
N LYS A 246 9.11 14.05 -12.24
CA LYS A 246 9.06 15.32 -12.95
C LYS A 246 8.12 15.26 -14.16
N PHE A 247 8.19 14.17 -14.93
CA PHE A 247 7.27 13.93 -16.04
C PHE A 247 5.82 13.85 -15.58
N CYS A 248 5.50 13.11 -14.51
CA CYS A 248 4.17 13.11 -13.92
C CYS A 248 3.73 14.53 -13.54
N LYS A 249 4.62 15.32 -12.92
CA LYS A 249 4.31 16.71 -12.53
C LYS A 249 3.95 17.60 -13.72
N GLN A 250 4.60 17.42 -14.87
CA GLN A 250 4.29 18.17 -16.09
C GLN A 250 2.90 17.84 -16.67
N LEU A 251 2.45 16.60 -16.50
CA LEU A 251 1.13 16.15 -16.97
C LEU A 251 -0.01 16.44 -15.98
N MET A 252 0.31 16.72 -14.73
CA MET A 252 -0.63 16.96 -13.66
C MET A 252 -0.75 18.46 -13.39
N GLN A 253 -1.97 18.99 -13.45
CA GLN A 253 -2.24 20.42 -13.27
C GLN A 253 -3.14 20.73 -12.07
N GLY A 254 -3.78 19.72 -11.48
CA GLY A 254 -4.63 19.87 -10.31
C GLY A 254 -3.83 20.07 -9.02
N VAL A 255 -4.37 20.84 -8.10
CA VAL A 255 -3.73 21.10 -6.78
C VAL A 255 -3.45 19.80 -6.03
N LEU A 256 -4.40 18.85 -6.03
CA LEU A 256 -4.27 17.54 -5.41
C LEU A 256 -3.11 16.73 -6.00
N GLU A 257 -3.03 16.74 -7.33
CA GLU A 257 -2.05 15.98 -8.09
C GLU A 257 -0.64 16.54 -7.88
N VAL A 258 -0.48 17.85 -7.97
CA VAL A 258 0.80 18.54 -7.73
C VAL A 258 1.28 18.30 -6.29
N CYS A 259 0.39 18.39 -5.32
CA CYS A 259 0.72 18.13 -3.92
C CYS A 259 1.18 16.68 -3.69
N SER A 260 0.54 15.70 -4.35
CA SER A 260 0.94 14.29 -4.31
C SER A 260 2.34 14.08 -4.91
N VAL A 261 2.67 14.75 -6.03
CA VAL A 261 4.01 14.66 -6.62
C VAL A 261 5.07 15.31 -5.73
N ASP A 262 4.75 16.45 -5.12
CA ASP A 262 5.68 17.10 -4.19
C ASP A 262 5.97 16.22 -2.96
N LEU A 263 4.97 15.51 -2.45
CA LEU A 263 5.17 14.50 -1.42
C LEU A 263 6.05 13.34 -1.92
N ALA A 264 5.78 12.82 -3.12
CA ALA A 264 6.59 11.76 -3.70
C ALA A 264 8.06 12.17 -3.87
N LEU A 265 8.33 13.42 -4.28
CA LEU A 265 9.68 13.97 -4.37
C LEU A 265 10.35 14.08 -3.00
N ALA A 266 9.62 14.50 -1.95
CA ALA A 266 10.14 14.57 -0.59
C ALA A 266 10.51 13.19 -0.05
N ILE A 267 9.64 12.16 -0.28
CA ILE A 267 9.91 10.78 0.11
C ILE A 267 11.12 10.22 -0.65
N ALA A 268 11.19 10.43 -1.97
CA ALA A 268 12.32 10.00 -2.78
C ALA A 268 13.64 10.64 -2.30
N ARG A 269 13.59 11.92 -1.89
CA ARG A 269 14.76 12.59 -1.30
C ARG A 269 15.15 11.99 0.04
N TYR A 270 14.18 11.64 0.89
CA TYR A 270 14.45 10.91 2.14
C TYR A 270 15.20 9.61 1.87
N LEU A 271 14.70 8.77 0.94
CA LEU A 271 15.34 7.49 0.59
C LEU A 271 16.76 7.69 0.07
N GLN A 272 16.98 8.68 -0.77
CA GLN A 272 18.31 9.01 -1.28
C GLN A 272 19.27 9.43 -0.15
N LEU A 273 18.82 10.31 0.76
CA LEU A 273 19.63 10.75 1.90
C LEU A 273 19.91 9.62 2.89
N SER A 274 18.92 8.75 3.15
CA SER A 274 19.07 7.60 4.02
C SER A 274 20.13 6.64 3.49
N ALA A 275 20.08 6.30 2.20
CA ALA A 275 21.08 5.45 1.55
C ALA A 275 22.49 6.09 1.60
N THR A 276 22.60 7.40 1.35
CA THR A 276 23.87 8.12 1.45
C THR A 276 24.43 8.06 2.87
N ALA A 277 23.58 8.27 3.90
CA ALA A 277 23.99 8.24 5.30
C ALA A 277 24.60 6.90 5.68
N GLU A 278 24.03 5.80 5.23
CA GLU A 278 24.52 4.45 5.54
C GLU A 278 25.86 4.13 4.85
N HIS A 279 26.00 4.49 3.57
CA HIS A 279 27.29 4.33 2.87
C HIS A 279 28.41 5.15 3.48
N THR A 280 28.08 6.33 3.96
CA THR A 280 29.05 7.29 4.49
C THR A 280 29.64 6.82 5.84
N VAL A 281 28.82 6.21 6.70
CA VAL A 281 29.28 5.59 7.94
C VAL A 281 30.18 4.38 7.66
N LEU A 282 29.97 3.67 6.55
CA LEU A 282 30.71 2.45 6.21
C LEU A 282 32.06 2.72 5.52
N THR A 283 32.21 3.83 4.77
CA THR A 283 33.38 4.00 3.90
C THR A 283 34.50 4.88 4.43
N ASP A 284 34.24 5.90 5.26
CA ASP A 284 35.27 6.89 5.59
C ASP A 284 35.30 7.40 7.03
N GLY A 285 34.40 7.00 7.91
CA GLY A 285 34.40 7.49 9.31
C GLY A 285 34.31 9.02 9.48
N ARG A 286 34.33 9.82 8.43
CA ARG A 286 34.18 11.27 8.43
C ARG A 286 33.67 11.84 7.10
N PRO A 287 32.40 11.70 6.77
CA PRO A 287 31.82 12.69 5.86
C PRO A 287 31.43 13.90 6.69
N THR A 288 31.12 14.95 6.00
CA THR A 288 30.57 16.16 6.58
C THR A 288 29.24 15.87 7.28
N THR A 289 29.35 15.27 8.49
CA THR A 289 28.19 14.91 9.34
C THR A 289 27.29 16.13 9.50
N ASP A 290 27.89 17.32 9.64
CA ASP A 290 27.18 18.59 9.67
C ASP A 290 26.35 18.81 8.38
N GLY A 291 26.91 18.55 7.22
CA GLY A 291 26.21 18.68 5.93
C GLY A 291 25.05 17.70 5.78
N LEU A 292 25.22 16.47 6.28
CA LEU A 292 24.16 15.46 6.26
C LEU A 292 23.02 15.85 7.22
N ILE A 293 23.34 16.23 8.46
CA ILE A 293 22.37 16.72 9.45
C ILE A 293 21.58 17.90 8.85
N GLN A 294 22.28 18.86 8.26
CA GLN A 294 21.64 20.02 7.62
C GLN A 294 20.67 19.63 6.48
N GLN A 295 21.02 18.62 5.67
CA GLN A 295 20.13 18.14 4.63
C GLN A 295 18.86 17.49 5.20
N PHE A 296 18.96 16.72 6.27
CA PHE A 296 17.78 16.16 6.96
C PHE A 296 16.93 17.26 7.62
N VAL A 297 17.54 18.29 8.18
CA VAL A 297 16.80 19.46 8.73
C VAL A 297 16.05 20.20 7.62
N VAL A 298 16.68 20.42 6.47
CA VAL A 298 16.02 21.03 5.30
C VAL A 298 14.85 20.17 4.82
N LEU A 299 15.01 18.86 4.82
CA LEU A 299 13.95 17.93 4.41
C LEU A 299 12.79 17.93 5.44
N GLU A 300 13.06 17.92 6.75
CA GLU A 300 12.01 18.04 7.78
C GLU A 300 11.22 19.34 7.63
N ASN A 301 11.91 20.45 7.40
CA ASN A 301 11.26 21.74 7.15
C ASN A 301 10.44 21.73 5.84
N ALA A 302 10.81 20.90 4.85
CA ALA A 302 10.01 20.70 3.65
C ALA A 302 8.73 19.90 3.95
N PHE A 303 8.81 18.84 4.76
CA PHE A 303 7.64 18.11 5.23
C PHE A 303 6.72 18.98 6.08
N ASP A 304 7.25 19.82 6.96
CA ASP A 304 6.47 20.74 7.78
C ASP A 304 5.63 21.70 6.92
N ARG A 305 6.23 22.32 5.91
CA ARG A 305 5.49 23.16 4.94
C ARG A 305 4.49 22.38 4.09
N LEU A 306 4.80 21.13 3.77
CA LEU A 306 3.94 20.28 2.95
C LEU A 306 2.67 19.89 3.70
N GLU A 307 2.69 19.79 5.04
CA GLU A 307 1.53 19.41 5.86
C GLU A 307 0.34 20.36 5.65
N GLY A 308 0.58 21.67 5.67
CA GLY A 308 -0.47 22.68 5.41
C GLY A 308 -1.09 22.52 4.02
N ARG A 309 -0.25 22.31 2.98
CA ARG A 309 -0.71 22.07 1.61
C ARG A 309 -1.48 20.76 1.45
N LEU A 310 -1.10 19.72 2.21
CA LEU A 310 -1.82 18.46 2.23
C LEU A 310 -3.19 18.61 2.89
N LEU A 311 -3.31 19.41 3.95
CA LEU A 311 -4.61 19.71 4.58
C LEU A 311 -5.56 20.43 3.63
N GLU A 312 -5.07 21.34 2.83
CA GLU A 312 -5.86 22.03 1.79
C GLU A 312 -6.25 21.08 0.64
N ALA A 313 -5.28 20.26 0.16
CA ALA A 313 -5.48 19.37 -0.97
C ALA A 313 -6.29 18.11 -0.60
N PHE A 314 -6.04 17.51 0.55
CA PHE A 314 -6.63 16.25 1.02
C PHE A 314 -7.23 16.41 2.43
N PRO A 315 -8.26 17.25 2.59
CA PRO A 315 -8.88 17.45 3.90
C PRO A 315 -9.44 16.14 4.44
N PHE A 316 -9.33 15.99 5.75
CA PHE A 316 -9.96 14.91 6.50
C PHE A 316 -10.54 15.43 7.80
N THR A 317 -11.46 14.69 8.40
CA THR A 317 -11.99 15.00 9.73
C THR A 317 -11.50 13.98 10.72
N GLN A 318 -11.12 14.44 11.90
CA GLN A 318 -10.92 13.57 13.05
C GLN A 318 -12.24 13.50 13.84
N ASN A 319 -12.68 12.28 14.09
CA ASN A 319 -13.92 11.99 14.79
C ASN A 319 -13.61 11.17 16.04
N GLN A 320 -14.55 11.13 16.98
CA GLN A 320 -14.43 10.37 18.22
C GLN A 320 -15.78 9.72 18.58
N GLY A 321 -15.73 8.53 19.18
CA GLY A 321 -16.91 7.78 19.63
C GLY A 321 -16.52 6.62 20.53
N GLU A 322 -17.53 5.92 21.02
CA GLU A 322 -17.36 4.74 21.86
C GLU A 322 -17.33 3.49 20.98
N TYR A 323 -16.15 2.87 20.89
CA TYR A 323 -15.89 1.66 20.12
C TYR A 323 -14.97 0.73 20.90
N PRO A 324 -14.94 -0.58 20.57
CA PRO A 324 -13.95 -1.48 21.14
C PRO A 324 -12.53 -0.91 20.97
N PRO A 325 -11.77 -0.76 22.06
CA PRO A 325 -10.44 -0.12 22.01
C PRO A 325 -9.44 -0.91 21.15
N GLU A 326 -9.68 -2.21 20.96
CA GLU A 326 -8.89 -3.05 20.07
C GLU A 326 -9.11 -2.72 18.59
N ALA A 327 -10.29 -2.19 18.26
CA ALA A 327 -10.68 -1.86 16.89
C ALA A 327 -10.44 -0.39 16.52
N VAL A 328 -10.57 0.52 17.48
CA VAL A 328 -10.47 1.96 17.28
C VAL A 328 -9.58 2.58 18.36
N PHE A 329 -8.38 2.97 17.96
CA PHE A 329 -7.38 3.50 18.88
C PHE A 329 -7.87 4.75 19.62
N ARG A 330 -7.93 4.70 20.95
CA ARG A 330 -8.42 5.78 21.83
C ARG A 330 -9.84 6.29 21.45
N GLY A 331 -10.64 5.47 20.78
CA GLY A 331 -11.97 5.86 20.30
C GLY A 331 -11.97 6.92 19.21
N LYS A 332 -10.83 7.19 18.56
CA LYS A 332 -10.68 8.22 17.53
C LYS A 332 -10.47 7.61 16.16
N TRP A 333 -10.96 8.29 15.10
CA TRP A 333 -10.66 7.90 13.72
C TRP A 333 -10.60 9.10 12.78
N HIS A 334 -9.86 8.93 11.69
CA HIS A 334 -9.85 9.88 10.58
C HIS A 334 -10.83 9.44 9.49
N LYS A 335 -11.62 10.39 8.97
CA LYS A 335 -12.46 10.16 7.80
C LYS A 335 -11.92 10.96 6.62
N TYR A 336 -11.57 10.24 5.56
CA TYR A 336 -11.00 10.80 4.35
C TYR A 336 -12.02 10.88 3.22
N ASN A 337 -11.79 11.77 2.24
CA ASN A 337 -12.63 11.91 1.05
C ASN A 337 -12.39 10.79 0.00
N GLY A 338 -11.53 9.83 0.29
CA GLY A 338 -11.24 8.68 -0.57
C GLY A 338 -10.02 7.89 -0.07
N VAL A 339 -9.89 6.66 -0.54
CA VAL A 339 -8.77 5.76 -0.18
C VAL A 339 -7.42 6.38 -0.53
N TRP A 340 -7.34 7.10 -1.67
CA TRP A 340 -6.12 7.78 -2.09
C TRP A 340 -5.70 8.86 -1.10
N SER A 341 -6.65 9.66 -0.61
CA SER A 341 -6.39 10.69 0.41
C SER A 341 -5.78 10.08 1.69
N GLY A 342 -6.40 9.03 2.23
CA GLY A 342 -5.87 8.33 3.41
C GLY A 342 -4.48 7.74 3.16
N ARG A 343 -4.24 7.20 1.96
CA ARG A 343 -2.95 6.65 1.56
C ARG A 343 -1.86 7.73 1.48
N ILE A 344 -2.15 8.88 0.89
CA ILE A 344 -1.25 10.05 0.83
C ILE A 344 -0.85 10.50 2.24
N TRP A 345 -1.84 10.65 3.14
CA TRP A 345 -1.58 11.03 4.51
C TRP A 345 -0.68 10.04 5.26
N ASN A 346 -0.92 8.75 5.10
CA ASN A 346 -0.10 7.75 5.80
C ASN A 346 1.31 7.63 5.23
N HIS A 347 1.51 7.83 3.93
CA HIS A 347 2.86 7.96 3.37
C HIS A 347 3.59 9.21 3.84
N TYR A 348 2.88 10.33 3.96
CA TYR A 348 3.43 11.56 4.55
C TYR A 348 3.87 11.34 6.00
N ARG A 349 2.98 10.80 6.84
CA ARG A 349 3.26 10.52 8.26
C ARG A 349 4.44 9.58 8.42
N TRP A 350 4.42 8.49 7.71
CA TRP A 350 5.48 7.50 7.68
C TRP A 350 6.83 8.10 7.30
N ALA A 351 6.91 8.82 6.19
CA ALA A 351 8.18 9.38 5.72
C ALA A 351 8.73 10.46 6.65
N ARG A 352 7.83 11.27 7.23
CA ARG A 352 8.22 12.30 8.20
C ARG A 352 8.66 11.69 9.53
N ILE A 353 8.02 10.62 10.01
CA ILE A 353 8.49 9.84 11.16
C ILE A 353 9.92 9.34 10.90
N LEU A 354 10.16 8.67 9.77
CA LEU A 354 11.48 8.16 9.43
C LEU A 354 12.54 9.26 9.31
N THR A 355 12.19 10.43 8.77
CA THR A 355 13.08 11.59 8.69
C THR A 355 13.48 12.07 10.09
N ASN A 356 12.52 12.18 11.00
CA ASN A 356 12.78 12.58 12.39
C ASN A 356 13.53 11.51 13.18
N GLN A 357 13.27 10.22 12.93
CA GLN A 357 14.05 9.11 13.51
C GLN A 357 15.53 9.17 13.11
N LYS A 358 15.81 9.46 11.83
CA LYS A 358 17.21 9.65 11.37
C LYS A 358 17.85 10.86 12.04
N LEU A 359 17.13 11.97 12.20
CA LEU A 359 17.63 13.14 12.94
C LEU A 359 17.93 12.79 14.41
N VAL A 360 16.99 12.13 15.10
CA VAL A 360 17.18 11.70 16.50
C VAL A 360 18.41 10.80 16.63
N LYS A 361 18.58 9.83 15.71
CA LYS A 361 19.75 8.97 15.67
C LYS A 361 21.04 9.77 15.46
N LEU A 362 21.07 10.70 14.51
CA LEU A 362 22.22 11.57 14.27
C LEU A 362 22.54 12.47 15.46
N PHE A 363 21.54 12.87 16.26
CA PHE A 363 21.76 13.62 17.51
C PHE A 363 22.47 12.79 18.57
N ALA A 364 22.16 11.51 18.65
CA ALA A 364 22.83 10.58 19.57
C ALA A 364 24.23 10.19 19.07
N ASP A 365 24.35 9.82 17.78
CA ASP A 365 25.61 9.33 17.23
C ASP A 365 26.66 10.46 17.05
N CYS A 366 26.20 11.69 16.83
CA CYS A 366 27.06 12.86 16.52
C CYS A 366 26.66 14.09 17.32
N PRO A 367 26.78 14.08 18.67
CA PRO A 367 26.25 15.14 19.52
C PRO A 367 26.92 16.51 19.28
N ILE A 368 28.24 16.54 18.99
CA ILE A 368 28.99 17.79 18.76
C ILE A 368 28.48 18.48 17.49
N SER A 369 28.40 17.75 16.36
CA SER A 369 27.89 18.28 15.10
C SER A 369 26.43 18.69 15.22
N SER A 370 25.61 17.88 15.90
CA SER A 370 24.18 18.16 16.11
C SER A 370 23.98 19.40 16.99
N ASN A 371 24.76 19.59 18.04
CA ASN A 371 24.67 20.77 18.91
C ASN A 371 25.05 22.06 18.18
N LYS A 372 25.98 21.97 17.22
CA LYS A 372 26.42 23.09 16.39
C LYS A 372 25.39 23.46 15.31
N THR A 373 24.73 22.45 14.70
CA THR A 373 23.93 22.65 13.48
C THR A 373 22.42 22.70 13.72
N VAL A 374 21.94 22.14 14.87
CA VAL A 374 20.50 22.01 15.14
C VAL A 374 20.12 22.66 16.47
N PRO A 375 19.24 23.67 16.48
CA PRO A 375 18.72 24.28 17.70
C PRO A 375 18.03 23.26 18.61
N VAL A 376 18.18 23.43 19.94
CA VAL A 376 17.55 22.56 20.96
C VAL A 376 16.04 22.43 20.74
N ALA A 377 15.36 23.54 20.43
CA ALA A 377 13.92 23.56 20.16
C ALA A 377 13.53 22.64 19.00
N GLN A 378 14.35 22.56 17.95
CA GLN A 378 14.07 21.66 16.81
C GLN A 378 14.28 20.19 17.19
N ARG A 379 15.25 19.88 18.05
CA ARG A 379 15.45 18.51 18.56
C ARG A 379 14.26 18.03 19.38
N THR A 380 13.75 18.88 20.29
CA THR A 380 12.53 18.58 21.05
C THR A 380 11.31 18.40 20.12
N LYS A 381 11.20 19.25 19.09
CA LYS A 381 10.14 19.14 18.08
C LYS A 381 10.17 17.79 17.36
N CYS A 382 11.34 17.18 17.10
CA CYS A 382 11.43 15.88 16.44
C CYS A 382 10.66 14.78 17.21
N TYR A 383 10.84 14.68 18.52
CA TYR A 383 10.15 13.67 19.34
C TYR A 383 8.63 13.90 19.35
N ALA A 384 8.19 15.14 19.58
CA ALA A 384 6.78 15.49 19.56
C ALA A 384 6.14 15.22 18.18
N THR A 385 6.88 15.45 17.09
CA THR A 385 6.42 15.17 15.72
C THR A 385 6.28 13.66 15.51
N ILE A 386 7.24 12.84 15.96
CA ILE A 386 7.19 11.39 15.86
C ILE A 386 5.95 10.86 16.58
N GLU A 387 5.75 11.24 17.85
CA GLU A 387 4.62 10.77 18.66
C GLU A 387 3.28 11.14 18.02
N ARG A 388 3.08 12.40 17.66
CA ARG A 388 1.86 12.87 17.01
C ARG A 388 1.54 12.12 15.73
N LEU A 389 2.51 11.98 14.83
CA LEU A 389 2.32 11.32 13.55
C LEU A 389 2.13 9.79 13.69
N ALA A 390 2.75 9.17 14.69
CA ALA A 390 2.53 7.78 15.03
C ALA A 390 1.09 7.58 15.54
N GLU A 391 0.60 8.42 16.47
CA GLU A 391 -0.79 8.40 16.91
C GLU A 391 -1.76 8.56 15.72
N ASP A 392 -1.49 9.50 14.82
CA ASP A 392 -2.29 9.75 13.62
C ASP A 392 -2.37 8.53 12.70
N ILE A 393 -1.31 7.74 12.58
CA ILE A 393 -1.34 6.47 11.81
C ILE A 393 -2.28 5.47 12.49
N LEU A 394 -2.19 5.31 13.81
CA LEU A 394 -3.06 4.39 14.56
C LEU A 394 -4.53 4.81 14.44
N ILE A 395 -4.82 6.09 14.64
CA ILE A 395 -6.17 6.67 14.50
C ILE A 395 -6.71 6.51 13.06
N SER A 396 -5.86 6.51 12.05
CA SER A 396 -6.28 6.35 10.64
C SER A 396 -6.69 4.93 10.27
N THR A 397 -6.34 3.93 11.07
CA THR A 397 -6.49 2.50 10.75
C THR A 397 -7.91 2.08 10.38
N PRO A 398 -8.98 2.50 11.09
CA PRO A 398 -10.35 2.11 10.75
C PRO A 398 -10.78 2.50 9.34
N SER A 399 -10.18 3.57 8.75
CA SER A 399 -10.44 3.99 7.38
C SER A 399 -9.67 3.16 6.33
N HIS A 400 -8.71 2.34 6.75
CA HIS A 400 -7.92 1.48 5.86
C HIS A 400 -8.28 0.00 5.98
N TRP A 401 -8.74 -0.42 7.15
CA TRP A 401 -9.09 -1.80 7.42
C TRP A 401 -10.13 -1.89 8.53
N HIS A 402 -11.12 -2.77 8.35
CA HIS A 402 -12.20 -2.96 9.30
C HIS A 402 -11.91 -4.11 10.23
N HIS A 403 -11.82 -3.79 11.51
CA HIS A 403 -11.63 -4.79 12.55
C HIS A 403 -12.87 -5.69 12.68
N PRO A 404 -12.72 -7.03 12.85
CA PRO A 404 -13.86 -7.96 12.91
C PRO A 404 -14.80 -7.76 14.11
N MET A 405 -14.39 -7.01 15.13
CA MET A 405 -15.27 -6.63 16.25
C MET A 405 -16.25 -5.50 15.90
N LEU A 406 -16.06 -4.83 14.76
CA LEU A 406 -16.95 -3.79 14.28
C LEU A 406 -18.01 -4.44 13.38
N ASP A 407 -19.27 -4.12 13.62
CA ASP A 407 -20.37 -4.56 12.77
C ASP A 407 -20.39 -3.81 11.42
N PRO A 408 -21.06 -4.34 10.38
CA PRO A 408 -21.09 -3.72 9.06
C PRO A 408 -21.72 -2.33 9.02
N GLU A 409 -22.60 -1.98 9.94
CA GLU A 409 -23.22 -0.66 10.01
C GLU A 409 -22.25 0.35 10.58
N THR A 410 -21.59 0.01 11.66
CA THR A 410 -20.55 0.80 12.31
C THR A 410 -19.39 1.08 11.34
N THR A 411 -18.97 0.10 10.54
CA THR A 411 -17.85 0.28 9.59
C THR A 411 -18.12 1.33 8.52
N ARG A 412 -19.38 1.60 8.18
CA ARG A 412 -19.74 2.67 7.24
C ARG A 412 -19.32 4.06 7.72
N ALA A 413 -19.26 4.28 9.03
CA ALA A 413 -18.81 5.55 9.59
C ALA A 413 -17.33 5.81 9.27
N PHE A 414 -16.52 4.75 9.16
CA PHE A 414 -15.08 4.82 8.89
C PHE A 414 -14.75 4.82 7.40
N GLU A 415 -15.67 4.37 6.54
CA GLU A 415 -15.41 4.29 5.11
C GLU A 415 -15.03 5.65 4.54
N PRO A 416 -13.94 5.73 3.75
CA PRO A 416 -13.62 6.94 3.02
C PRO A 416 -14.80 7.36 2.15
N GLY A 417 -15.06 8.65 2.05
CA GLY A 417 -16.03 9.19 1.12
C GLY A 417 -15.64 8.81 -0.32
N GLY A 418 -16.62 8.64 -1.20
CA GLY A 418 -16.37 8.26 -2.58
C GLY A 418 -16.15 6.76 -2.78
N PHE A 419 -15.86 6.40 -4.02
CA PHE A 419 -15.63 5.02 -4.41
C PHE A 419 -14.22 4.58 -4.07
N GLY A 420 -14.09 3.41 -3.58
CA GLY A 420 -12.81 2.80 -3.29
C GLY A 420 -12.76 2.37 -1.84
N ASN A 421 -13.04 1.13 -1.70
CA ASN A 421 -12.98 0.45 -0.44
C ASN A 421 -11.54 0.32 0.01
N SER A 422 -11.32 0.42 1.28
CA SER A 422 -10.05 0.18 1.92
C SER A 422 -9.45 -1.21 1.62
N GLY A 423 -10.24 -2.20 1.28
CA GLY A 423 -9.86 -3.55 0.86
C GLY A 423 -8.36 -3.84 0.67
N ALA A 424 -8.01 -4.72 -0.24
CA ALA A 424 -6.61 -5.10 -0.47
C ALA A 424 -5.70 -3.97 -1.01
N VAL A 425 -6.27 -2.88 -1.53
CA VAL A 425 -5.48 -1.85 -2.25
C VAL A 425 -4.64 -0.99 -1.31
N GLY A 426 -5.15 -0.64 -0.14
CA GLY A 426 -4.46 0.20 0.84
C GLY A 426 -3.72 -0.59 1.93
N LEU A 427 -4.22 -1.77 2.23
CA LEU A 427 -3.76 -2.55 3.38
C LEU A 427 -2.28 -2.95 3.36
N PRO A 428 -1.69 -3.45 2.27
CA PRO A 428 -0.28 -3.83 2.29
C PRO A 428 0.68 -2.72 2.71
N SER A 429 0.43 -1.50 2.25
CA SER A 429 1.21 -0.34 2.69
C SER A 429 0.91 0.03 4.14
N HIS A 430 -0.35 -0.09 4.55
CA HIS A 430 -0.78 0.27 5.90
C HIS A 430 -0.19 -0.64 6.98
N LEU A 431 0.00 -1.93 6.70
CA LEU A 431 0.71 -2.85 7.62
C LEU A 431 2.08 -2.30 8.02
N TRP A 432 2.80 -1.75 7.05
CA TRP A 432 4.11 -1.16 7.30
C TRP A 432 4.03 0.16 8.05
N HIS A 433 3.03 0.97 7.76
CA HIS A 433 2.78 2.21 8.51
C HIS A 433 2.50 1.90 9.98
N LEU A 434 1.68 0.86 10.27
CA LEU A 434 1.40 0.38 11.64
C LEU A 434 2.68 -0.07 12.36
N CYS A 435 3.50 -0.89 11.71
CA CYS A 435 4.77 -1.34 12.26
C CYS A 435 5.68 -0.14 12.58
N THR A 436 5.78 0.83 11.68
CA THR A 436 6.58 2.05 11.89
C THR A 436 6.06 2.88 13.05
N ALA A 437 4.74 3.07 13.17
CA ALA A 437 4.14 3.84 14.25
C ALA A 437 4.34 3.16 15.62
N GLY A 438 4.12 1.86 15.70
CA GLY A 438 4.29 1.10 16.95
C GLY A 438 5.75 0.98 17.39
N CYS A 439 6.70 0.98 16.45
CA CYS A 439 8.14 0.88 16.73
C CYS A 439 8.85 2.24 16.72
N ALA A 440 8.13 3.35 16.63
CA ALA A 440 8.74 4.67 16.63
C ALA A 440 9.42 4.98 17.99
N PRO A 441 10.57 5.67 18.00
CA PRO A 441 11.25 5.98 19.24
C PRO A 441 10.44 6.96 20.10
N ASN A 442 10.49 6.76 21.41
CA ASN A 442 9.86 7.64 22.40
C ASN A 442 8.34 7.77 22.30
N VAL A 443 7.65 6.78 21.68
CA VAL A 443 6.19 6.70 21.71
C VAL A 443 5.71 5.93 22.93
N PRO A 444 4.48 6.18 23.44
CA PRO A 444 3.89 5.41 24.53
C PRO A 444 3.85 3.90 24.20
N PRO A 445 4.14 3.02 25.18
CA PRO A 445 4.15 1.56 24.97
C PRO A 445 2.86 1.02 24.39
N GLU A 446 1.73 1.65 24.69
CA GLU A 446 0.41 1.26 24.15
C GLU A 446 0.32 1.36 22.62
N PHE A 447 1.15 2.20 21.95
CA PHE A 447 1.19 2.30 20.49
C PHE A 447 1.72 0.99 19.90
N TRP A 448 2.77 0.46 20.52
CA TRP A 448 3.34 -0.84 20.12
C TRP A 448 2.34 -1.96 20.34
N ASP A 449 1.74 -2.04 21.53
CA ASP A 449 0.81 -3.11 21.90
C ASP A 449 -0.40 -3.09 20.97
N TRP A 450 -0.96 -1.93 20.67
CA TRP A 450 -2.11 -1.80 19.77
C TRP A 450 -1.76 -2.17 18.32
N ALA A 451 -0.67 -1.63 17.77
CA ALA A 451 -0.24 -1.92 16.41
C ALA A 451 0.07 -3.42 16.22
N TYR A 452 0.75 -4.04 17.20
CA TYR A 452 1.03 -5.47 17.21
C TYR A 452 -0.26 -6.30 17.19
N ASN A 453 -1.22 -5.97 18.05
CA ASN A 453 -2.50 -6.67 18.12
C ASN A 453 -3.27 -6.56 16.80
N VAL A 454 -3.33 -5.39 16.19
CA VAL A 454 -3.97 -5.21 14.87
C VAL A 454 -3.30 -6.07 13.80
N LEU A 455 -1.97 -6.11 13.73
CA LEU A 455 -1.25 -6.98 12.79
C LEU A 455 -1.57 -8.46 13.01
N GLN A 456 -1.65 -8.90 14.28
CA GLN A 456 -2.04 -10.27 14.63
C GLN A 456 -3.47 -10.59 14.21
N VAL A 457 -4.41 -9.65 14.37
CA VAL A 457 -5.80 -9.85 13.94
C VAL A 457 -5.90 -9.90 12.42
N ILE A 458 -5.20 -9.02 11.70
CA ILE A 458 -5.14 -9.07 10.23
C ILE A 458 -4.59 -10.41 9.75
N TRP A 459 -3.52 -10.92 10.35
CA TRP A 459 -2.99 -12.25 10.06
C TRP A 459 -4.07 -13.32 10.24
N ARG A 460 -4.71 -13.37 11.40
CA ARG A 460 -5.73 -14.39 11.74
C ARG A 460 -7.00 -14.29 10.92
N GLN A 461 -7.33 -13.12 10.40
CA GLN A 461 -8.55 -12.90 9.60
C GLN A 461 -8.34 -13.11 8.10
N MET A 462 -7.17 -12.74 7.61
CA MET A 462 -6.89 -12.69 6.18
C MET A 462 -5.86 -13.72 5.72
N GLY A 463 -5.14 -14.37 6.64
CA GLY A 463 -4.03 -15.27 6.28
C GLY A 463 -2.89 -14.54 5.58
N MET A 464 -2.74 -13.23 5.80
CA MET A 464 -1.72 -12.40 5.17
C MET A 464 -0.38 -12.59 5.90
N GLN A 465 0.50 -13.46 5.35
CA GLN A 465 1.77 -13.83 5.98
C GLN A 465 2.66 -12.61 6.26
N HIS A 466 2.54 -11.56 5.46
CA HIS A 466 3.32 -10.34 5.67
C HIS A 466 2.95 -9.62 6.98
N ALA A 467 1.68 -9.68 7.40
CA ALA A 467 1.26 -9.11 8.69
C ALA A 467 1.90 -9.86 9.87
N LEU A 468 1.96 -11.19 9.79
CA LEU A 468 2.68 -12.00 10.78
C LEU A 468 4.16 -11.65 10.82
N ALA A 469 4.81 -11.62 9.67
CA ALA A 469 6.24 -11.30 9.56
C ALA A 469 6.59 -9.90 10.12
N LEU A 470 5.72 -8.92 9.92
CA LEU A 470 5.91 -7.58 10.51
C LEU A 470 5.73 -7.58 12.03
N SER A 471 4.79 -8.36 12.56
CA SER A 471 4.65 -8.49 14.01
C SER A 471 5.87 -9.16 14.65
N GLU A 472 6.52 -10.12 13.96
CA GLU A 472 7.80 -10.71 14.39
C GLU A 472 8.91 -9.67 14.39
N VAL A 473 9.01 -8.82 13.36
CA VAL A 473 9.95 -7.68 13.32
C VAL A 473 9.74 -6.74 14.50
N MET A 474 8.47 -6.43 14.85
CA MET A 474 8.17 -5.59 16.01
C MET A 474 8.70 -6.19 17.31
N VAL A 475 8.50 -7.50 17.51
CA VAL A 475 9.02 -8.23 18.69
C VAL A 475 10.56 -8.20 18.72
N GLU A 476 11.21 -8.45 17.59
CA GLU A 476 12.67 -8.41 17.49
C GLU A 476 13.23 -7.03 17.85
N GLN A 477 12.63 -5.96 17.33
CA GLN A 477 13.03 -4.59 17.65
C GLN A 477 12.85 -4.27 19.13
N ARG A 478 11.73 -4.64 19.75
CA ARG A 478 11.49 -4.43 21.17
C ARG A 478 12.53 -5.16 22.03
N ASN A 479 12.82 -6.41 21.69
CA ASN A 479 13.84 -7.21 22.39
C ASN A 479 15.25 -6.61 22.25
N LYS A 480 15.59 -6.05 21.10
CA LYS A 480 16.86 -5.37 20.88
C LYS A 480 16.99 -4.14 21.76
N LEU A 481 15.99 -3.27 21.79
CA LEU A 481 15.98 -2.06 22.62
C LEU A 481 16.11 -2.41 24.11
N THR A 482 15.40 -3.43 24.60
CA THR A 482 15.51 -3.90 25.98
C THR A 482 16.93 -4.36 26.32
N ARG A 483 17.59 -5.10 25.42
CA ARG A 483 18.99 -5.54 25.63
C ARG A 483 19.97 -4.37 25.64
N GLU A 484 19.80 -3.42 24.76
CA GLU A 484 20.64 -2.21 24.68
C GLU A 484 20.50 -1.37 25.97
N THR A 485 19.28 -1.24 26.52
CA THR A 485 19.04 -0.55 27.79
C THR A 485 19.76 -1.24 28.95
N ILE A 486 19.56 -2.57 29.09
CA ILE A 486 20.23 -3.34 30.16
C ILE A 486 21.77 -3.24 30.06
N GLN A 487 22.33 -3.31 28.86
CA GLN A 487 23.78 -3.18 28.67
C GLN A 487 24.30 -1.78 29.01
N THR A 488 23.48 -0.76 28.83
CA THR A 488 23.85 0.62 29.19
C THR A 488 23.81 0.80 30.72
N GLU A 489 22.79 0.26 31.38
CA GLU A 489 22.66 0.30 32.85
C GLU A 489 23.82 -0.45 33.52
N LEU A 490 24.18 -1.65 33.05
CA LEU A 490 25.31 -2.42 33.59
C LEU A 490 26.67 -1.68 33.43
N LYS A 491 26.87 -0.94 32.34
CA LYS A 491 28.09 -0.15 32.14
C LYS A 491 28.20 1.05 33.08
N ILE A 492 27.08 1.62 33.45
CA ILE A 492 27.04 2.75 34.42
C ILE A 492 27.36 2.21 35.80
N GLU A 493 26.87 1.03 36.18
CA GLU A 493 27.18 0.41 37.48
C GLU A 493 28.65 -0.04 37.60
N ASP A 494 29.33 -0.36 36.48
CA ASP A 494 30.74 -0.72 36.47
C ASP A 494 31.70 0.51 36.51
N GLU A 495 31.19 1.71 36.23
CA GLU A 495 31.96 2.97 36.24
C GLU A 495 31.81 3.79 37.55
N ASP A 496 30.88 3.42 38.44
CA ASP A 496 30.69 3.98 39.77
C ASP A 496 31.39 3.10 40.84
#